data_5e1eb855f56db633526fbd8edabbaacf
#
_entry.id   5e1eb855f56db633526fbd8edabbaacf
#
_cell.length_a   1.000
_cell.length_b   1.000
_cell.length_c   1.000
_cell.angle_alpha   90.00
_cell.angle_beta   90.00
_cell.angle_gamma   90.00
#
_symmetry.space_group_name_H-M   'P 1'
#
loop_
_entity.id
_entity.type
_entity.pdbx_description
1 polymer ?
#
loop_
_entity_poly.entity_id
_entity_poly.type
_entity_poly.pdbx_seq_one_letter_code
_entity_poly.pdbx_strand_id
1 'polypeptide(L)'
;PSGLVFVGQILGKSSFVKKINRAPISKDYLQKQIKNGDVLLTYIGMLCQGKPQYEAVREMMDDPDYYKYALGISYAIPSAETLRQRFDMIGDSLRKDIQQANVDMLREMHIEPTALDNGFVPVDIDVTPFDNSKSNKEGVSRTYKGFDGYAPIMAYIGTEGYLVNLELRIWKQHCQKETPDFLRETIELCRQLTEKPLLIRLDSGNDAS
;
A
#
# COMPACT_ATOMS: atom_id res chain seq x y z
N PRO A 1 -22.50 4.94 -0.82
CA PRO A 1 -21.22 4.25 -1.02
C PRO A 1 -21.29 3.10 -2.04
N SER A 2 -22.18 3.18 -3.06
CA SER A 2 -22.39 2.13 -4.08
C SER A 2 -21.09 1.75 -4.83
N GLY A 3 -20.13 2.67 -4.96
CA GLY A 3 -18.83 2.39 -5.56
C GLY A 3 -17.96 1.36 -4.82
N LEU A 4 -18.22 1.08 -3.55
CA LEU A 4 -17.47 0.08 -2.78
C LEU A 4 -17.67 -1.35 -3.31
N VAL A 5 -18.81 -1.63 -3.94
CA VAL A 5 -19.05 -2.94 -4.58
C VAL A 5 -18.01 -3.21 -5.67
N PHE A 6 -17.64 -2.19 -6.46
CA PHE A 6 -16.58 -2.34 -7.48
C PHE A 6 -15.21 -2.61 -6.85
N VAL A 7 -14.89 -1.92 -5.75
CA VAL A 7 -13.64 -2.16 -4.99
C VAL A 7 -13.60 -3.61 -4.49
N GLY A 8 -14.69 -4.07 -3.86
CA GLY A 8 -14.78 -5.45 -3.38
C GLY A 8 -14.71 -6.48 -4.51
N GLN A 9 -15.31 -6.21 -5.67
CA GLN A 9 -15.23 -7.09 -6.84
C GLN A 9 -13.80 -7.18 -7.40
N ILE A 10 -13.07 -6.06 -7.49
CA ILE A 10 -11.68 -6.05 -7.93
C ILE A 10 -10.82 -6.89 -6.98
N LEU A 11 -10.90 -6.62 -5.68
CA LEU A 11 -10.13 -7.35 -4.67
C LEU A 11 -10.53 -8.83 -4.60
N GLY A 12 -11.82 -9.13 -4.73
CA GLY A 12 -12.36 -10.49 -4.69
C GLY A 12 -12.01 -11.35 -5.92
N LYS A 13 -11.77 -10.73 -7.09
CA LYS A 13 -11.28 -11.42 -8.30
C LYS A 13 -9.81 -11.77 -8.25
N SER A 14 -9.06 -11.15 -7.35
CA SER A 14 -7.63 -11.36 -7.16
C SER A 14 -7.34 -12.30 -6.00
N SER A 15 -6.11 -12.81 -5.94
CA SER A 15 -5.62 -13.58 -4.80
C SER A 15 -5.22 -12.71 -3.60
N PHE A 16 -5.38 -11.37 -3.67
CA PHE A 16 -4.91 -10.39 -2.69
C PHE A 16 -5.27 -10.77 -1.25
N VAL A 17 -6.58 -10.87 -0.94
CA VAL A 17 -7.07 -11.18 0.40
C VAL A 17 -6.58 -12.55 0.90
N LYS A 18 -6.53 -13.54 -0.02
CA LYS A 18 -6.07 -14.90 0.30
C LYS A 18 -4.59 -14.92 0.67
N LYS A 19 -3.75 -14.14 0.00
CA LYS A 19 -2.33 -13.99 0.31
C LYS A 19 -2.11 -13.33 1.66
N ILE A 20 -2.80 -12.22 1.92
CA ILE A 20 -2.75 -11.52 3.20
C ILE A 20 -3.18 -12.44 4.36
N ASN A 21 -4.21 -13.27 4.18
CA ASN A 21 -4.64 -14.22 5.21
C ASN A 21 -3.65 -15.38 5.42
N ARG A 22 -2.75 -15.63 4.47
CA ARG A 22 -1.71 -16.67 4.55
C ARG A 22 -0.33 -16.15 4.92
N ALA A 23 -0.17 -14.82 4.98
CA ALA A 23 1.10 -14.22 5.36
C ALA A 23 1.62 -14.82 6.67
N PRO A 24 2.94 -15.10 6.78
CA PRO A 24 3.54 -15.74 7.94
C PRO A 24 3.62 -14.77 9.12
N ILE A 25 2.50 -14.60 9.79
CA ILE A 25 2.40 -13.83 11.03
C ILE A 25 2.52 -14.79 12.20
N SER A 26 3.06 -14.32 13.34
CA SER A 26 3.31 -15.16 14.51
C SER A 26 2.08 -16.01 14.87
N LYS A 27 2.32 -17.24 15.36
CA LYS A 27 1.27 -18.25 15.63
C LYS A 27 0.15 -17.75 16.54
N ASP A 28 0.43 -16.78 17.40
CA ASP A 28 -0.54 -16.15 18.31
C ASP A 28 -1.69 -15.42 17.59
N TYR A 29 -1.56 -15.19 16.30
CA TYR A 29 -2.55 -14.52 15.44
C TYR A 29 -3.45 -15.45 14.65
N LEU A 30 -3.05 -16.71 14.45
CA LEU A 30 -3.79 -17.68 13.64
C LEU A 30 -5.15 -18.06 14.25
N GLN A 31 -5.37 -17.77 15.54
CA GLN A 31 -6.59 -18.12 16.27
C GLN A 31 -7.63 -16.99 16.35
N LYS A 32 -7.37 -15.81 15.77
CA LYS A 32 -8.33 -14.70 15.86
C LYS A 32 -9.47 -14.88 14.86
N GLN A 33 -10.70 -14.67 15.33
CA GLN A 33 -11.92 -14.80 14.52
C GLN A 33 -11.93 -13.85 13.32
N ILE A 34 -11.49 -12.59 13.51
CA ILE A 34 -11.37 -11.60 12.44
C ILE A 34 -10.00 -11.78 11.78
N LYS A 35 -10.00 -12.19 10.51
CA LYS A 35 -8.80 -12.41 9.71
C LYS A 35 -8.16 -11.09 9.28
N ASN A 36 -6.86 -11.10 8.97
CA ASN A 36 -6.14 -9.93 8.49
C ASN A 36 -6.72 -9.36 7.18
N GLY A 37 -7.21 -10.23 6.31
CA GLY A 37 -7.92 -9.81 5.10
C GLY A 37 -9.16 -8.98 5.40
N ASP A 38 -9.98 -9.37 6.39
CA ASP A 38 -11.16 -8.60 6.79
C ASP A 38 -10.79 -7.24 7.38
N VAL A 39 -9.70 -7.18 8.17
CA VAL A 39 -9.14 -5.93 8.71
C VAL A 39 -8.71 -5.01 7.57
N LEU A 40 -7.97 -5.54 6.59
CA LEU A 40 -7.46 -4.77 5.47
C LEU A 40 -8.59 -4.30 4.54
N LEU A 41 -9.54 -5.18 4.19
CA LEU A 41 -10.71 -4.82 3.38
C LEU A 41 -11.54 -3.71 4.02
N THR A 42 -11.75 -3.78 5.33
CA THR A 42 -12.45 -2.73 6.08
C THR A 42 -11.73 -1.40 5.96
N TYR A 43 -10.42 -1.39 6.19
CA TYR A 43 -9.63 -0.15 6.11
C TYR A 43 -9.55 0.40 4.68
N ILE A 44 -9.36 -0.45 3.68
CA ILE A 44 -9.43 -0.04 2.26
C ILE A 44 -10.79 0.59 1.95
N GLY A 45 -11.87 -0.03 2.41
CA GLY A 45 -13.22 0.51 2.23
C GLY A 45 -13.40 1.90 2.88
N MET A 46 -12.81 2.12 4.06
CA MET A 46 -12.79 3.43 4.72
C MET A 46 -12.00 4.46 3.91
N LEU A 47 -10.79 4.10 3.46
CA LEU A 47 -9.95 4.98 2.64
C LEU A 47 -10.62 5.37 1.33
N CYS A 48 -11.31 4.44 0.66
CA CYS A 48 -12.08 4.71 -0.55
C CYS A 48 -13.25 5.68 -0.33
N GLN A 49 -13.68 5.85 0.92
CA GLN A 49 -14.69 6.84 1.31
C GLN A 49 -14.08 8.16 1.83
N GLY A 50 -12.75 8.31 1.76
CA GLY A 50 -12.04 9.49 2.29
C GLY A 50 -11.99 9.55 3.81
N LYS A 51 -12.10 8.41 4.50
CA LYS A 51 -12.17 8.29 5.97
C LYS A 51 -10.97 7.54 6.53
N PRO A 52 -9.82 8.20 6.74
CA PRO A 52 -8.60 7.52 7.21
C PRO A 52 -8.58 7.26 8.73
N GLN A 53 -9.45 7.90 9.52
CA GLN A 53 -9.50 7.74 10.98
C GLN A 53 -10.21 6.44 11.34
N TYR A 54 -9.62 5.60 12.19
CA TYR A 54 -10.19 4.30 12.59
C TYR A 54 -11.58 4.40 13.18
N GLU A 55 -11.89 5.50 13.89
CA GLU A 55 -13.20 5.75 14.50
C GLU A 55 -14.34 5.81 13.49
N ALA A 56 -14.04 6.17 12.23
CA ALA A 56 -15.04 6.23 11.17
C ALA A 56 -15.61 4.85 10.77
N VAL A 57 -14.98 3.76 11.20
CA VAL A 57 -15.52 2.40 10.99
C VAL A 57 -16.90 2.22 11.64
N ARG A 58 -17.25 3.05 12.63
CA ARG A 58 -18.58 3.03 13.26
C ARG A 58 -19.71 3.19 12.25
N GLU A 59 -19.51 3.99 11.22
CA GLU A 59 -20.52 4.17 10.17
C GLU A 59 -20.75 2.89 9.34
N MET A 60 -19.76 2.01 9.24
CA MET A 60 -19.95 0.69 8.62
C MET A 60 -20.75 -0.26 9.51
N MET A 61 -20.77 0.00 10.82
CA MET A 61 -21.53 -0.81 11.78
C MET A 61 -23.02 -0.46 11.79
N ASP A 62 -23.42 0.66 11.18
CA ASP A 62 -24.85 1.03 11.04
C ASP A 62 -25.55 0.17 9.98
N ASP A 63 -24.80 -0.35 8.98
CA ASP A 63 -25.29 -1.30 7.97
C ASP A 63 -24.22 -2.37 7.65
N PRO A 64 -23.93 -3.26 8.61
CA PRO A 64 -22.82 -4.19 8.50
C PRO A 64 -23.00 -5.20 7.36
N ASP A 65 -24.22 -5.58 7.04
CA ASP A 65 -24.48 -6.57 5.98
C ASP A 65 -24.18 -5.99 4.60
N TYR A 66 -24.53 -4.72 4.36
CA TYR A 66 -24.14 -4.03 3.14
C TYR A 66 -22.62 -3.97 2.98
N TYR A 67 -21.88 -3.51 4.00
CA TYR A 67 -20.43 -3.35 3.90
C TYR A 67 -19.70 -4.68 3.79
N LYS A 68 -20.15 -5.73 4.49
CA LYS A 68 -19.61 -7.08 4.34
C LYS A 68 -19.80 -7.59 2.91
N TYR A 69 -20.99 -7.44 2.35
CA TYR A 69 -21.28 -7.83 0.97
C TYR A 69 -20.45 -6.99 -0.02
N ALA A 70 -20.47 -5.68 0.11
CA ALA A 70 -19.81 -4.76 -0.81
C ALA A 70 -18.29 -4.97 -0.89
N LEU A 71 -17.64 -5.26 0.24
CA LEU A 71 -16.18 -5.40 0.35
C LEU A 71 -15.71 -6.86 0.33
N GLY A 72 -16.62 -7.83 0.45
CA GLY A 72 -16.26 -9.25 0.56
C GLY A 72 -15.67 -9.63 1.91
N ILE A 73 -16.06 -8.93 3.00
CA ILE A 73 -15.63 -9.24 4.36
C ILE A 73 -16.26 -10.56 4.80
N SER A 74 -15.41 -11.52 5.22
CA SER A 74 -15.85 -12.91 5.41
C SER A 74 -16.51 -13.17 6.77
N TYR A 75 -16.09 -12.48 7.82
CA TYR A 75 -16.59 -12.71 9.19
C TYR A 75 -17.29 -11.48 9.78
N ALA A 76 -16.55 -10.47 10.17
CA ALA A 76 -17.10 -9.28 10.81
C ALA A 76 -16.28 -8.03 10.51
N ILE A 77 -16.95 -6.89 10.53
CA ILE A 77 -16.30 -5.58 10.48
C ILE A 77 -15.57 -5.38 11.82
N PRO A 78 -14.24 -5.15 11.83
CA PRO A 78 -13.50 -4.90 13.06
C PRO A 78 -13.88 -3.57 13.70
N SER A 79 -13.79 -3.46 15.02
CA SER A 79 -13.91 -2.19 15.71
C SER A 79 -12.70 -1.28 15.44
N ALA A 80 -12.81 0.01 15.71
CA ALA A 80 -11.70 0.98 15.63
C ALA A 80 -10.49 0.52 16.46
N GLU A 81 -10.72 0.00 17.65
CA GLU A 81 -9.66 -0.53 18.51
C GLU A 81 -9.03 -1.79 17.91
N THR A 82 -9.80 -2.68 17.31
CA THR A 82 -9.28 -3.86 16.61
C THR A 82 -8.43 -3.44 15.41
N LEU A 83 -8.84 -2.43 14.64
CA LEU A 83 -8.04 -1.89 13.53
C LEU A 83 -6.70 -1.37 14.03
N ARG A 84 -6.70 -0.50 15.06
CA ARG A 84 -5.50 0.08 15.65
C ARG A 84 -4.54 -1.00 16.14
N GLN A 85 -4.99 -1.86 17.04
CA GLN A 85 -4.17 -2.93 17.59
C GLN A 85 -3.62 -3.85 16.51
N ARG A 86 -4.42 -4.16 15.49
CA ARG A 86 -3.97 -5.06 14.43
C ARG A 86 -2.89 -4.41 13.58
N PHE A 87 -3.04 -3.15 13.17
CA PHE A 87 -2.01 -2.46 12.38
C PHE A 87 -0.74 -2.20 13.17
N ASP A 88 -0.84 -1.83 14.45
CA ASP A 88 0.33 -1.66 15.33
C ASP A 88 1.15 -2.94 15.46
N MET A 89 0.49 -4.08 15.48
CA MET A 89 1.13 -5.36 15.74
C MET A 89 1.71 -6.03 14.49
N ILE A 90 1.10 -5.84 13.32
CA ILE A 90 1.45 -6.59 12.11
C ILE A 90 1.79 -5.70 10.91
N GLY A 91 1.67 -4.38 11.03
CA GLY A 91 1.83 -3.45 9.89
C GLY A 91 3.17 -3.63 9.20
N ASP A 92 4.26 -3.62 9.95
CA ASP A 92 5.61 -3.78 9.41
C ASP A 92 5.84 -5.17 8.79
N SER A 93 5.36 -6.23 9.46
CA SER A 93 5.53 -7.59 8.95
C SER A 93 4.73 -7.85 7.68
N LEU A 94 3.58 -7.18 7.50
CA LEU A 94 2.74 -7.31 6.31
C LEU A 94 3.18 -6.44 5.12
N ARG A 95 4.07 -5.49 5.30
CA ARG A 95 4.43 -4.53 4.25
C ARG A 95 4.84 -5.22 2.94
N LYS A 96 5.79 -6.15 3.02
CA LYS A 96 6.27 -6.89 1.84
C LYS A 96 5.18 -7.78 1.24
N ASP A 97 4.38 -8.42 2.08
CA ASP A 97 3.27 -9.25 1.62
C ASP A 97 2.20 -8.43 0.89
N ILE A 98 1.91 -7.20 1.37
CA ILE A 98 0.98 -6.28 0.72
C ILE A 98 1.54 -5.79 -0.62
N GLN A 99 2.83 -5.42 -0.69
CA GLN A 99 3.49 -5.01 -1.93
C GLN A 99 3.43 -6.13 -2.98
N GLN A 100 3.83 -7.35 -2.61
CA GLN A 100 3.78 -8.49 -3.50
C GLN A 100 2.34 -8.84 -3.92
N ALA A 101 1.39 -8.80 -2.97
CA ALA A 101 -0.01 -9.06 -3.28
C ALA A 101 -0.62 -8.01 -4.23
N ASN A 102 -0.16 -6.75 -4.16
CA ASN A 102 -0.56 -5.70 -5.09
C ASN A 102 -0.05 -6.00 -6.51
N VAL A 103 1.23 -6.33 -6.67
CA VAL A 103 1.81 -6.70 -7.98
C VAL A 103 1.16 -7.95 -8.54
N ASP A 104 0.92 -8.96 -7.71
CA ASP A 104 0.21 -10.16 -8.11
C ASP A 104 -1.23 -9.87 -8.56
N MET A 105 -1.92 -8.96 -7.90
CA MET A 105 -3.25 -8.50 -8.31
C MET A 105 -3.23 -7.87 -9.69
N LEU A 106 -2.28 -6.97 -9.96
CA LEU A 106 -2.12 -6.35 -11.28
C LEU A 106 -1.87 -7.43 -12.36
N ARG A 107 -1.01 -8.40 -12.08
CA ARG A 107 -0.71 -9.51 -12.99
C ARG A 107 -1.94 -10.41 -13.22
N GLU A 108 -2.67 -10.78 -12.18
CA GLU A 108 -3.88 -11.60 -12.26
C GLU A 108 -5.01 -10.91 -13.04
N MET A 109 -5.03 -9.58 -13.04
CA MET A 109 -5.93 -8.76 -13.83
C MET A 109 -5.44 -8.52 -15.26
N HIS A 110 -4.32 -9.15 -15.66
CA HIS A 110 -3.71 -8.98 -16.99
C HIS A 110 -3.38 -7.52 -17.33
N ILE A 111 -2.96 -6.75 -16.32
CA ILE A 111 -2.52 -5.38 -16.52
C ILE A 111 -1.14 -5.41 -17.18
N GLU A 112 -1.04 -4.85 -18.37
CA GLU A 112 0.20 -4.64 -19.10
C GLU A 112 0.55 -3.14 -19.05
N PRO A 113 1.62 -2.74 -18.31
CA PRO A 113 2.02 -1.34 -18.27
C PRO A 113 2.35 -0.79 -19.65
N THR A 114 1.75 0.34 -20.02
CA THR A 114 1.94 0.96 -21.32
C THR A 114 3.33 1.58 -21.44
N ALA A 115 4.01 1.28 -22.54
CA ALA A 115 5.29 1.86 -22.88
C ALA A 115 5.14 3.26 -23.51
N LEU A 116 6.21 4.04 -23.43
CA LEU A 116 6.37 5.28 -24.20
C LEU A 116 6.55 4.97 -25.70
N ASP A 117 6.46 6.00 -26.56
CA ASP A 117 6.64 5.87 -28.02
C ASP A 117 7.98 5.25 -28.42
N ASN A 118 9.01 5.39 -27.58
CA ASN A 118 10.32 4.78 -27.78
C ASN A 118 10.42 3.30 -27.37
N GLY A 119 9.31 2.69 -26.94
CA GLY A 119 9.21 1.29 -26.55
C GLY A 119 9.64 0.98 -25.12
N PHE A 120 10.10 1.94 -24.34
CA PHE A 120 10.45 1.78 -22.93
C PHE A 120 9.24 1.96 -22.03
N VAL A 121 9.08 1.11 -21.02
CA VAL A 121 8.08 1.28 -19.98
C VAL A 121 8.65 2.20 -18.89
N PRO A 122 8.03 3.37 -18.63
CA PRO A 122 8.53 4.27 -17.60
C PRO A 122 8.32 3.69 -16.20
N VAL A 123 9.30 3.91 -15.33
CA VAL A 123 9.20 3.66 -13.90
C VAL A 123 9.56 4.96 -13.20
N ASP A 124 8.53 5.63 -12.69
CA ASP A 124 8.67 6.91 -12.01
C ASP A 124 8.85 6.69 -10.51
N ILE A 125 9.90 7.29 -9.97
CA ILE A 125 10.22 7.21 -8.55
C ILE A 125 10.23 8.62 -7.98
N ASP A 126 9.37 8.85 -6.99
CA ASP A 126 9.19 10.13 -6.34
C ASP A 126 9.25 10.02 -4.82
N VAL A 127 9.76 11.07 -4.19
CA VAL A 127 9.78 11.25 -2.73
C VAL A 127 8.84 12.40 -2.37
N THR A 128 7.70 12.06 -1.79
CA THR A 128 6.66 13.03 -1.45
C THR A 128 6.62 13.28 0.06
N PRO A 129 7.10 14.42 0.55
CA PRO A 129 7.06 14.71 1.98
C PRO A 129 5.67 15.08 2.46
N PHE A 130 5.25 14.45 3.56
CA PHE A 130 3.99 14.71 4.27
C PHE A 130 4.23 15.50 5.55
N ASP A 131 3.55 16.63 5.69
CA ASP A 131 3.62 17.46 6.90
C ASP A 131 2.90 16.78 8.08
N ASN A 132 3.68 16.43 9.09
CA ASN A 132 3.22 15.90 10.37
C ASN A 132 3.68 16.77 11.56
N SER A 133 4.03 18.04 11.33
CA SER A 133 4.55 18.97 12.34
C SER A 133 3.63 19.13 13.56
N LYS A 134 2.34 18.85 13.39
CA LYS A 134 1.33 18.94 14.46
C LYS A 134 1.08 17.60 15.16
N SER A 135 1.93 16.61 14.97
CA SER A 135 1.76 15.28 15.55
C SER A 135 3.03 14.82 16.28
N ASN A 136 2.83 14.02 17.34
CA ASN A 136 3.90 13.36 18.08
C ASN A 136 4.09 11.91 17.63
N LYS A 137 3.86 11.61 16.34
CA LYS A 137 4.01 10.26 15.80
C LYS A 137 5.48 9.87 15.80
N GLU A 138 5.73 8.59 16.07
CA GLU A 138 7.07 8.01 16.00
C GLU A 138 7.66 8.17 14.59
N GLY A 139 8.97 8.48 14.52
CA GLY A 139 9.68 8.62 13.25
C GLY A 139 9.46 9.94 12.50
N VAL A 140 8.64 10.86 13.03
CA VAL A 140 8.53 12.21 12.47
C VAL A 140 9.86 12.93 12.63
N SER A 141 10.37 13.52 11.56
CA SER A 141 11.63 14.26 11.54
C SER A 141 11.62 15.36 10.47
N ARG A 142 12.61 16.28 10.55
CA ARG A 142 12.71 17.42 9.63
C ARG A 142 12.85 16.96 8.19
N THR A 143 11.93 17.39 7.31
CA THR A 143 11.98 17.10 5.87
C THR A 143 12.81 18.16 5.11
N TYR A 144 13.20 17.87 3.87
CA TYR A 144 13.92 18.83 3.03
C TYR A 144 13.09 20.09 2.69
N LYS A 145 11.77 20.01 2.80
CA LYS A 145 10.86 21.16 2.64
C LYS A 145 10.77 22.04 3.90
N GLY A 146 11.49 21.69 4.96
CA GLY A 146 11.61 22.52 6.14
C GLY A 146 10.48 22.40 7.17
N PHE A 147 9.67 21.34 7.09
CA PHE A 147 8.68 20.96 8.12
C PHE A 147 8.99 19.56 8.69
N ASP A 148 8.41 19.23 9.82
CA ASP A 148 8.55 17.92 10.44
C ASP A 148 7.51 16.95 9.86
N GLY A 149 7.95 15.77 9.43
CA GLY A 149 7.06 14.83 8.77
C GLY A 149 7.72 13.54 8.34
N TYR A 150 7.06 12.85 7.42
CA TYR A 150 7.57 11.67 6.73
C TYR A 150 7.89 12.01 5.27
N ALA A 151 8.80 11.26 4.67
CA ALA A 151 9.13 11.38 3.25
C ALA A 151 9.09 10.00 2.57
N PRO A 152 7.90 9.42 2.35
CA PRO A 152 7.80 8.17 1.64
C PRO A 152 8.38 8.28 0.23
N ILE A 153 9.09 7.22 -0.19
CA ILE A 153 9.49 6.99 -1.57
C ILE A 153 8.51 6.03 -2.22
N MET A 154 8.05 6.35 -3.40
CA MET A 154 7.05 5.60 -4.15
C MET A 154 7.55 5.34 -5.57
N ALA A 155 7.23 4.17 -6.10
CA ALA A 155 7.55 3.80 -7.48
C ALA A 155 6.29 3.40 -8.25
N TYR A 156 6.14 3.99 -9.42
CA TYR A 156 5.00 3.78 -10.32
C TYR A 156 5.49 3.25 -11.66
N ILE A 157 4.77 2.29 -12.25
CA ILE A 157 5.10 1.71 -13.56
C ILE A 157 4.04 2.05 -14.61
N GLY A 158 4.49 2.23 -15.86
CA GLY A 158 3.65 2.51 -17.01
C GLY A 158 3.19 3.97 -17.09
N THR A 159 2.66 4.35 -18.23
CA THR A 159 2.08 5.70 -18.40
C THR A 159 0.82 5.90 -17.57
N GLU A 160 0.19 4.83 -17.11
CA GLU A 160 -0.97 4.83 -16.22
C GLU A 160 -0.59 5.13 -14.77
N GLY A 161 0.66 4.88 -14.38
CA GLY A 161 1.15 5.14 -13.04
C GLY A 161 0.67 4.11 -12.00
N TYR A 162 0.77 2.81 -12.30
CA TYR A 162 0.47 1.77 -11.31
C TYR A 162 1.52 1.75 -10.21
N LEU A 163 1.10 1.93 -8.95
CA LEU A 163 1.99 1.83 -7.79
C LEU A 163 2.51 0.39 -7.66
N VAL A 164 3.82 0.21 -7.65
CA VAL A 164 4.48 -1.11 -7.51
C VAL A 164 5.30 -1.24 -6.25
N ASN A 165 5.90 -0.15 -5.77
CA ASN A 165 6.69 -0.17 -4.55
C ASN A 165 6.47 1.11 -3.72
N LEU A 166 6.55 0.97 -2.39
CA LEU A 166 6.40 2.07 -1.45
C LEU A 166 7.20 1.77 -0.18
N GLU A 167 7.95 2.77 0.27
CA GLU A 167 8.66 2.71 1.54
C GLU A 167 8.48 4.01 2.32
N LEU A 168 8.08 3.89 3.59
CA LEU A 168 8.02 5.03 4.50
C LEU A 168 9.42 5.28 5.06
N ARG A 169 10.04 6.39 4.66
CA ARG A 169 11.37 6.77 5.13
C ARG A 169 11.29 7.74 6.30
N ILE A 170 12.08 7.43 7.33
CA ILE A 170 12.39 8.34 8.44
C ILE A 170 13.55 9.21 7.95
N TRP A 171 13.33 10.50 7.79
CA TRP A 171 14.28 11.43 7.15
C TRP A 171 15.69 11.52 7.79
N LYS A 172 15.89 11.05 9.02
CA LYS A 172 17.22 11.03 9.66
C LYS A 172 18.27 10.16 8.94
N GLN A 173 17.83 9.30 8.04
CA GLN A 173 18.73 8.54 7.17
C GLN A 173 18.89 9.33 5.86
N HIS A 174 20.14 9.58 5.45
CA HIS A 174 20.44 10.18 4.15
C HIS A 174 19.65 9.47 3.05
N CYS A 175 18.90 10.24 2.23
CA CYS A 175 18.03 9.72 1.14
C CYS A 175 18.75 8.72 0.23
N GLN A 176 20.07 8.79 0.16
CA GLN A 176 20.91 8.03 -0.73
C GLN A 176 21.23 6.61 -0.25
N LYS A 177 21.23 6.35 1.07
CA LYS A 177 21.79 5.10 1.61
C LYS A 177 20.94 3.86 1.28
N GLU A 178 19.63 4.00 1.16
CA GLU A 178 18.70 2.89 0.93
C GLU A 178 18.06 2.92 -0.48
N THR A 179 18.34 3.96 -1.26
CA THR A 179 17.80 4.09 -2.63
C THR A 179 18.24 2.95 -3.57
N PRO A 180 19.50 2.45 -3.56
CA PRO A 180 19.87 1.31 -4.41
C PRO A 180 19.09 0.03 -4.09
N ASP A 181 18.79 -0.24 -2.83
CA ASP A 181 18.02 -1.43 -2.44
C ASP A 181 16.55 -1.28 -2.83
N PHE A 182 15.96 -0.11 -2.61
CA PHE A 182 14.62 0.22 -3.09
C PHE A 182 14.51 0.10 -4.62
N LEU A 183 15.50 0.58 -5.37
CA LEU A 183 15.55 0.45 -6.84
C LEU A 183 15.61 -1.01 -7.28
N ARG A 184 16.44 -1.81 -6.64
CA ARG A 184 16.58 -3.25 -6.96
C ARG A 184 15.24 -3.97 -6.73
N GLU A 185 14.61 -3.77 -5.56
CA GLU A 185 13.31 -4.33 -5.26
C GLU A 185 12.23 -3.84 -6.25
N THR A 186 12.24 -2.55 -6.58
CA THR A 186 11.32 -1.99 -7.58
C THR A 186 11.46 -2.64 -8.95
N ILE A 187 12.69 -2.82 -9.44
CA ILE A 187 12.96 -3.48 -10.72
C ILE A 187 12.46 -4.93 -10.69
N GLU A 188 12.70 -5.66 -9.61
CA GLU A 188 12.22 -7.04 -9.45
C GLU A 188 10.69 -7.13 -9.49
N LEU A 189 9.99 -6.19 -8.85
CA LEU A 189 8.53 -6.09 -8.88
C LEU A 189 8.02 -5.73 -10.29
N CYS A 190 8.64 -4.75 -10.97
CA CYS A 190 8.29 -4.34 -12.33
C CYS A 190 8.45 -5.48 -13.34
N ARG A 191 9.50 -6.30 -13.19
CA ARG A 191 9.78 -7.46 -14.06
C ARG A 191 8.72 -8.57 -13.96
N GLN A 192 7.91 -8.57 -12.91
CA GLN A 192 6.77 -9.48 -12.81
C GLN A 192 5.57 -9.04 -13.69
N LEU A 193 5.57 -7.78 -14.15
CA LEU A 193 4.49 -7.17 -14.93
C LEU A 193 4.84 -7.00 -16.41
N THR A 194 6.14 -6.88 -16.76
CA THR A 194 6.55 -6.66 -18.15
C THR A 194 7.99 -7.14 -18.43
N GLU A 195 8.21 -7.65 -19.63
CA GLU A 195 9.53 -7.98 -20.15
C GLU A 195 10.14 -6.85 -21.00
N LYS A 196 9.34 -5.81 -21.31
CA LYS A 196 9.80 -4.65 -22.08
C LYS A 196 10.95 -3.92 -21.34
N PRO A 197 11.81 -3.18 -22.05
CA PRO A 197 12.87 -2.40 -21.41
C PRO A 197 12.26 -1.34 -20.49
N LEU A 198 12.82 -1.16 -19.28
CA LEU A 198 12.38 -0.19 -18.29
C LEU A 198 13.20 1.10 -18.44
N LEU A 199 12.52 2.25 -18.32
CA LEU A 199 13.13 3.57 -18.18
C LEU A 199 12.90 4.08 -16.77
N ILE A 200 13.93 4.02 -15.92
CA ILE A 200 13.87 4.55 -14.56
C ILE A 200 14.02 6.07 -14.61
N ARG A 201 13.05 6.78 -14.02
CA ARG A 201 13.06 8.23 -13.88
C ARG A 201 13.06 8.59 -12.39
N LEU A 202 14.07 9.33 -11.96
CA LEU A 202 14.21 9.83 -10.59
C LEU A 202 14.33 11.35 -10.63
N ASP A 203 13.87 12.02 -9.56
CA ASP A 203 14.10 13.43 -9.35
C ASP A 203 15.59 13.71 -9.08
N SER A 204 16.05 14.91 -9.47
CA SER A 204 17.43 15.39 -9.31
C SER A 204 17.95 15.38 -7.86
N GLY A 205 17.07 15.36 -6.87
CA GLY A 205 17.43 15.19 -5.46
C GLY A 205 18.13 13.85 -5.13
N ASN A 206 18.11 12.89 -6.06
CA ASN A 206 18.81 11.61 -5.96
C ASN A 206 20.14 11.58 -6.75
N ASP A 207 20.51 12.68 -7.40
CA ASP A 207 21.78 12.81 -8.13
C ASP A 207 22.90 13.13 -7.14
N ALA A 208 23.63 12.09 -6.72
CA ALA A 208 24.84 12.22 -5.90
C ALA A 208 26.04 12.26 -6.81
N SER A 209 26.57 13.43 -7.02
CA SER A 209 27.93 13.64 -7.54
C SER A 209 29.00 13.37 -6.49
#